data_29fe57bd8ee4f674c3819e0daf9a02e5
#
_entry.id   29fe57bd8ee4f674c3819e0daf9a02e5
#
_cell.length_a   1.000
_cell.length_b   1.000
_cell.length_c   1.000
_cell.angle_alpha   90.00
_cell.angle_beta   90.00
_cell.angle_gamma   90.00
#
_symmetry.space_group_name_H-M   'P 1'
#
loop_
_entity.id
_entity.type
_entity.pdbx_description
1 polymer ?
#
loop_
_entity_poly.entity_id
_entity_poly.type
_entity_poly.pdbx_seq_one_letter_code
_entity_poly.pdbx_strand_id
1 'polypeptide(L)'
;MRSLVFYLIFTLAAIFSVVLSKAFAEDTLSFIETTGRAIIQNDETIDSSRRRALEDALYLAALHGGAKINGFSAVNTDTSIQEKLVVQPSSQILDYTILSEDKSDTHFVIKIRSAVGQLKNKGCESKALKSLSIYKPTIEIDPS
;
A
#
# COMPACT_ATOMS: atom_id res chain seq x y z
N MET A 1 -25.07 -44.97 33.08
CA MET A 1 -23.97 -44.90 32.08
C MET A 1 -24.40 -44.34 30.72
N ARG A 2 -25.53 -44.77 30.14
CA ARG A 2 -26.00 -44.29 28.83
C ARG A 2 -26.28 -42.78 28.78
N SER A 3 -26.85 -42.20 29.85
CA SER A 3 -27.17 -40.76 29.94
C SER A 3 -25.89 -39.89 30.00
N LEU A 4 -24.86 -40.31 30.68
CA LEU A 4 -23.59 -39.60 30.80
C LEU A 4 -22.83 -39.50 29.47
N VAL A 5 -22.88 -40.56 28.65
CA VAL A 5 -22.30 -40.59 27.32
C VAL A 5 -23.00 -39.64 26.38
N PHE A 6 -24.34 -39.49 26.46
CA PHE A 6 -25.10 -38.54 25.65
C PHE A 6 -24.74 -37.08 25.98
N TYR A 7 -24.56 -36.74 27.26
CA TYR A 7 -24.14 -35.40 27.67
C TYR A 7 -22.73 -35.09 27.17
N LEU A 8 -21.82 -36.06 27.19
CA LEU A 8 -20.42 -35.87 26.76
C LEU A 8 -20.34 -35.67 25.24
N ILE A 9 -21.13 -36.39 24.46
CA ILE A 9 -21.19 -36.19 23.00
C ILE A 9 -21.80 -34.83 22.65
N PHE A 10 -22.84 -34.39 23.38
CA PHE A 10 -23.49 -33.12 23.10
C PHE A 10 -22.60 -31.92 23.44
N THR A 11 -21.85 -32.01 24.55
CA THR A 11 -20.86 -30.95 24.88
C THR A 11 -19.70 -30.89 23.90
N LEU A 12 -19.23 -32.05 23.41
CA LEU A 12 -18.17 -32.11 22.40
C LEU A 12 -18.61 -31.52 21.06
N ALA A 13 -19.85 -31.79 20.63
CA ALA A 13 -20.44 -31.22 19.42
C ALA A 13 -20.63 -29.71 19.52
N ALA A 14 -21.04 -29.19 20.70
CA ALA A 14 -21.19 -27.76 20.94
C ALA A 14 -19.85 -27.01 20.92
N ILE A 15 -18.77 -27.60 21.42
CA ILE A 15 -17.42 -27.02 21.37
C ILE A 15 -16.89 -27.01 19.93
N PHE A 16 -17.17 -28.06 19.15
CA PHE A 16 -16.72 -28.16 17.77
C PHE A 16 -17.38 -27.13 16.85
N SER A 17 -18.64 -26.76 17.08
CA SER A 17 -19.35 -25.75 16.30
C SER A 17 -18.82 -24.32 16.52
N VAL A 18 -18.28 -24.01 17.70
CA VAL A 18 -17.71 -22.69 18.02
C VAL A 18 -16.34 -22.49 17.35
N VAL A 19 -15.58 -23.56 17.10
CA VAL A 19 -14.24 -23.49 16.49
C VAL A 19 -14.32 -23.27 14.98
N LEU A 20 -15.39 -23.75 14.32
CA LEU A 20 -15.52 -23.62 12.85
C LEU A 20 -15.87 -22.20 12.38
N SER A 21 -16.36 -21.32 13.25
CA SER A 21 -16.82 -19.98 12.86
C SER A 21 -15.70 -18.94 12.66
N LYS A 22 -14.43 -19.28 12.88
CA LYS A 22 -13.29 -18.36 12.71
C LYS A 22 -12.46 -18.55 11.44
N ALA A 23 -12.88 -19.40 10.53
CA ALA A 23 -12.08 -19.77 9.37
C ALA A 23 -12.33 -18.96 8.08
N PHE A 24 -13.24 -18.01 8.09
CA PHE A 24 -13.45 -17.10 6.97
C PHE A 24 -12.75 -15.78 7.30
N ALA A 25 -11.48 -15.67 6.95
CA ALA A 25 -10.84 -14.37 6.80
C ALA A 25 -11.47 -13.71 5.55
N GLU A 26 -12.50 -12.91 5.78
CA GLU A 26 -13.09 -12.06 4.76
C GLU A 26 -12.00 -11.14 4.20
N ASP A 27 -11.86 -11.13 2.87
CA ASP A 27 -11.15 -10.09 2.15
C ASP A 27 -11.91 -8.79 2.43
N THR A 28 -11.50 -8.04 3.45
CA THR A 28 -12.17 -6.81 3.84
C THR A 28 -11.89 -5.74 2.80
N LEU A 29 -12.85 -5.62 1.88
CA LEU A 29 -12.93 -4.45 1.02
C LEU A 29 -13.32 -3.27 1.91
N SER A 30 -12.48 -2.26 2.00
CA SER A 30 -12.76 -1.04 2.75
C SER A 30 -13.07 0.11 1.80
N PHE A 31 -14.11 0.89 2.11
CA PHE A 31 -14.42 2.12 1.39
C PHE A 31 -13.83 3.31 2.15
N ILE A 32 -12.99 4.08 1.48
CA ILE A 32 -12.25 5.20 2.08
C ILE A 32 -12.56 6.46 1.29
N GLU A 33 -12.88 7.55 2.00
CA GLU A 33 -13.01 8.87 1.39
C GLU A 33 -11.72 9.66 1.63
N THR A 34 -11.19 10.23 0.56
CA THR A 34 -9.99 11.06 0.61
C THR A 34 -10.17 12.31 -0.24
N THR A 35 -9.40 13.35 0.10
CA THR A 35 -9.39 14.61 -0.61
C THR A 35 -7.98 14.90 -1.05
N GLY A 36 -7.77 14.99 -2.34
CA GLY A 36 -6.50 15.38 -2.93
C GLY A 36 -6.52 16.84 -3.36
N ARG A 37 -5.35 17.46 -3.41
CA ARG A 37 -5.18 18.87 -3.72
C ARG A 37 -3.97 19.09 -4.62
N ALA A 38 -4.12 19.99 -5.61
CA ALA A 38 -3.02 20.43 -6.44
C ALA A 38 -3.03 21.95 -6.60
N ILE A 39 -1.86 22.56 -6.62
CA ILE A 39 -1.68 23.98 -6.90
C ILE A 39 -1.87 24.21 -8.41
N ILE A 40 -2.61 25.25 -8.79
CA ILE A 40 -2.74 25.69 -10.18
C ILE A 40 -1.54 26.58 -10.49
N GLN A 41 -0.68 26.15 -11.40
CA GLN A 41 0.46 26.92 -11.86
C GLN A 41 0.06 27.78 -13.07
N ASN A 42 0.63 28.99 -13.19
CA ASN A 42 0.24 29.98 -14.21
C ASN A 42 0.43 29.49 -15.66
N ASP A 43 1.35 28.56 -15.89
CA ASP A 43 1.70 28.03 -17.22
C ASP A 43 1.03 26.65 -17.50
N GLU A 44 0.14 26.22 -16.62
CA GLU A 44 -0.41 24.88 -16.66
C GLU A 44 -1.90 24.87 -17.04
N THR A 45 -2.32 23.84 -17.78
CA THR A 45 -3.73 23.65 -18.08
C THR A 45 -4.50 23.21 -16.84
N ILE A 46 -5.76 23.60 -16.72
CA ILE A 46 -6.65 23.20 -15.63
C ILE A 46 -6.73 21.67 -15.51
N ASP A 47 -6.68 20.97 -16.66
CA ASP A 47 -6.74 19.51 -16.70
C ASP A 47 -5.53 18.85 -16.04
N SER A 48 -4.34 19.45 -16.11
CA SER A 48 -3.16 18.93 -15.44
C SER A 48 -3.23 19.09 -13.93
N SER A 49 -3.74 20.23 -13.43
CA SER A 49 -3.97 20.46 -12.01
C SER A 49 -5.05 19.52 -11.46
N ARG A 50 -6.13 19.30 -12.24
CA ARG A 50 -7.17 18.33 -11.93
C ARG A 50 -6.61 16.92 -11.79
N ARG A 51 -5.80 16.48 -12.76
CA ARG A 51 -5.17 15.15 -12.73
C ARG A 51 -4.27 14.98 -11.52
N ARG A 52 -3.42 15.97 -11.20
CA ARG A 52 -2.57 15.93 -10.01
C ARG A 52 -3.36 15.88 -8.71
N ALA A 53 -4.46 16.60 -8.60
CA ALA A 53 -5.34 16.52 -7.43
C ALA A 53 -5.99 15.13 -7.30
N LEU A 54 -6.38 14.52 -8.43
CA LEU A 54 -6.90 13.16 -8.43
C LEU A 54 -5.82 12.12 -8.03
N GLU A 55 -4.62 12.25 -8.57
CA GLU A 55 -3.47 11.39 -8.23
C GLU A 55 -3.14 11.48 -6.73
N ASP A 56 -3.16 12.68 -6.16
CA ASP A 56 -2.96 12.91 -4.72
C ASP A 56 -4.06 12.24 -3.89
N ALA A 57 -5.33 12.38 -4.28
CA ALA A 57 -6.45 11.74 -3.59
C ALA A 57 -6.34 10.20 -3.63
N LEU A 58 -5.98 9.63 -4.77
CA LEU A 58 -5.79 8.18 -4.93
C LEU A 58 -4.59 7.68 -4.12
N TYR A 59 -3.49 8.43 -4.10
CA TYR A 59 -2.33 8.08 -3.30
C TYR A 59 -2.66 8.07 -1.81
N LEU A 60 -3.37 9.08 -1.31
CA LEU A 60 -3.83 9.13 0.08
C LEU A 60 -4.78 7.97 0.40
N ALA A 61 -5.68 7.62 -0.50
CA ALA A 61 -6.57 6.47 -0.32
C ALA A 61 -5.79 5.15 -0.20
N ALA A 62 -4.78 4.97 -1.04
CA ALA A 62 -3.93 3.79 -0.99
C ALA A 62 -3.09 3.72 0.31
N LEU A 63 -2.62 4.86 0.84
CA LEU A 63 -1.95 4.93 2.14
C LEU A 63 -2.89 4.59 3.30
N HIS A 64 -4.13 5.08 3.26
CA HIS A 64 -5.15 4.77 4.27
C HIS A 64 -5.51 3.28 4.30
N GLY A 65 -5.45 2.60 3.17
CA GLY A 65 -5.66 1.14 3.10
C GLY A 65 -4.49 0.33 3.67
N GLY A 66 -3.36 0.97 3.90
CA GLY A 66 -2.15 0.41 4.49
C GLY A 66 -0.90 1.01 3.87
N ALA A 67 0.12 1.21 4.69
CA ALA A 67 1.39 1.77 4.25
C ALA A 67 2.57 0.98 4.82
N LYS A 68 3.59 0.79 3.99
CA LYS A 68 4.89 0.26 4.41
C LYS A 68 5.87 1.41 4.50
N ILE A 69 6.50 1.56 5.66
CA ILE A 69 7.47 2.61 5.92
C ILE A 69 8.86 1.99 5.93
N ASN A 70 9.72 2.45 5.04
CA ASN A 70 11.13 2.07 4.99
C ASN A 70 11.97 3.31 5.27
N GLY A 71 12.67 3.30 6.40
CA GLY A 71 13.61 4.36 6.77
C GLY A 71 15.03 3.86 6.63
N PHE A 72 15.93 4.70 6.16
CA PHE A 72 17.36 4.48 6.24
C PHE A 72 18.07 5.79 6.56
N SER A 73 19.12 5.68 7.34
CA SER A 73 20.02 6.80 7.61
C SER A 73 21.40 6.48 7.03
N ALA A 74 22.02 7.48 6.44
CA ALA A 74 23.38 7.39 5.95
C ALA A 74 24.22 8.50 6.61
N VAL A 75 25.40 8.14 7.07
CA VAL A 75 26.37 9.10 7.58
C VAL A 75 27.37 9.39 6.47
N ASN A 76 27.45 10.65 6.05
CA ASN A 76 28.41 11.08 5.07
C ASN A 76 29.81 11.29 5.69
N THR A 77 30.82 11.42 4.85
CA THR A 77 32.21 11.65 5.27
C THR A 77 32.43 12.97 6.00
N ASP A 78 31.52 13.93 5.84
CA ASP A 78 31.48 15.23 6.54
C ASP A 78 30.75 15.19 7.88
N THR A 79 30.43 13.98 8.40
CA THR A 79 29.64 13.76 9.61
C THR A 79 28.20 14.23 9.54
N SER A 80 27.70 14.65 8.39
CA SER A 80 26.29 14.94 8.22
C SER A 80 25.45 13.65 8.14
N ILE A 81 24.33 13.65 8.87
CA ILE A 81 23.38 12.53 8.86
C ILE A 81 22.26 12.85 7.87
N GLN A 82 22.13 12.03 6.85
CA GLN A 82 20.98 12.09 5.94
C GLN A 82 19.99 10.98 6.30
N GLU A 83 18.81 11.40 6.71
CA GLU A 83 17.70 10.50 6.95
C GLU A 83 16.75 10.55 5.76
N LYS A 84 16.41 9.39 5.21
CA LYS A 84 15.43 9.27 4.13
C LYS A 84 14.34 8.31 4.56
N LEU A 85 13.11 8.82 4.57
CA LEU A 85 11.92 8.04 4.82
C LEU A 85 11.20 7.79 3.50
N VAL A 86 10.96 6.54 3.17
CA VAL A 86 10.18 6.15 1.99
C VAL A 86 8.89 5.50 2.47
N VAL A 87 7.76 6.11 2.14
CA VAL A 87 6.42 5.61 2.44
C VAL A 87 5.85 5.05 1.15
N GLN A 88 5.43 3.78 1.18
CA GLN A 88 4.85 3.10 0.03
C GLN A 88 3.49 2.53 0.40
N PRO A 89 2.45 2.74 -0.43
CA PRO A 89 1.18 2.06 -0.23
C PRO A 89 1.36 0.54 -0.27
N SER A 90 0.72 -0.17 0.64
CA SER A 90 0.67 -1.63 0.66
C SER A 90 -0.70 -2.18 0.26
N SER A 91 -1.63 -1.29 -0.04
CA SER A 91 -2.97 -1.59 -0.53
C SER A 91 -3.11 -1.27 -2.02
N GLN A 92 -4.16 -1.79 -2.62
CA GLN A 92 -4.53 -1.54 -4.02
C GLN A 92 -5.90 -0.88 -4.09
N ILE A 93 -6.02 0.16 -4.91
CA ILE A 93 -7.31 0.75 -5.26
C ILE A 93 -7.95 -0.14 -6.33
N LEU A 94 -9.12 -0.66 -6.04
CA LEU A 94 -9.89 -1.53 -6.95
C LEU A 94 -10.85 -0.72 -7.80
N ASP A 95 -11.43 0.33 -7.22
CA ASP A 95 -12.37 1.24 -7.87
C ASP A 95 -12.42 2.56 -7.14
N TYR A 96 -12.86 3.63 -7.82
CA TYR A 96 -13.09 4.94 -7.19
C TYR A 96 -14.22 5.69 -7.87
N THR A 97 -14.84 6.59 -7.11
CA THR A 97 -15.87 7.52 -7.58
C THR A 97 -15.53 8.93 -7.11
N ILE A 98 -15.58 9.90 -8.00
CA ILE A 98 -15.40 11.30 -7.65
C ILE A 98 -16.69 11.80 -7.02
N LEU A 99 -16.59 12.33 -5.79
CA LEU A 99 -17.72 12.88 -5.03
C LEU A 99 -17.91 14.37 -5.27
N SER A 100 -16.80 15.12 -5.30
CA SER A 100 -16.80 16.55 -5.64
C SER A 100 -15.50 16.97 -6.27
N GLU A 101 -15.58 18.04 -7.07
CA GLU A 101 -14.46 18.74 -7.66
C GLU A 101 -14.66 20.24 -7.39
N ASP A 102 -13.70 20.85 -6.73
CA ASP A 102 -13.72 22.27 -6.39
C ASP A 102 -12.48 22.97 -6.95
N LYS A 103 -12.68 24.10 -7.59
CA LYS A 103 -11.61 24.93 -8.14
C LYS A 103 -11.61 26.29 -7.47
N SER A 104 -10.51 26.68 -6.87
CA SER A 104 -10.21 28.04 -6.46
C SER A 104 -9.22 28.70 -7.44
N ASP A 105 -8.86 29.95 -7.18
CA ASP A 105 -7.86 30.66 -8.00
C ASP A 105 -6.47 30.02 -7.92
N THR A 106 -6.15 29.36 -6.82
CA THR A 106 -4.81 28.84 -6.53
C THR A 106 -4.74 27.32 -6.46
N HIS A 107 -5.86 26.62 -6.24
CA HIS A 107 -5.88 25.20 -6.00
C HIS A 107 -7.04 24.49 -6.69
N PHE A 108 -6.79 23.27 -7.12
CA PHE A 108 -7.81 22.32 -7.51
C PHE A 108 -7.93 21.25 -6.42
N VAL A 109 -9.14 20.94 -6.00
CA VAL A 109 -9.42 20.00 -4.91
C VAL A 109 -10.39 18.94 -5.42
N ILE A 110 -10.07 17.68 -5.22
CA ILE A 110 -10.93 16.55 -5.60
C ILE A 110 -11.17 15.66 -4.39
N LYS A 111 -12.45 15.40 -4.10
CA LYS A 111 -12.86 14.43 -3.11
C LYS A 111 -13.31 13.16 -3.81
N ILE A 112 -12.76 12.03 -3.41
CA ILE A 112 -13.10 10.71 -3.94
C ILE A 112 -13.56 9.77 -2.83
N ARG A 113 -14.36 8.76 -3.23
CA ARG A 113 -14.59 7.53 -2.46
C ARG A 113 -13.97 6.38 -3.23
N SER A 114 -13.07 5.64 -2.60
CA SER A 114 -12.36 4.52 -3.21
C SER A 114 -12.62 3.22 -2.47
N ALA A 115 -12.73 2.14 -3.22
CA ALA A 115 -12.71 0.78 -2.73
C ALA A 115 -11.24 0.32 -2.67
N VAL A 116 -10.77 0.04 -1.45
CA VAL A 116 -9.38 -0.34 -1.20
C VAL A 116 -9.32 -1.76 -0.67
N GLY A 117 -8.53 -2.59 -1.32
CA GLY A 117 -8.24 -3.96 -0.92
C GLY A 117 -6.81 -4.12 -0.45
N GLN A 118 -6.57 -5.00 0.51
CA GLN A 118 -5.21 -5.38 0.85
C GLN A 118 -4.64 -6.27 -0.25
N LEU A 119 -3.43 -5.96 -0.70
CA LEU A 119 -2.67 -6.89 -1.51
C LEU A 119 -2.38 -8.11 -0.64
N LYS A 120 -3.17 -9.18 -0.80
CA LYS A 120 -2.70 -10.47 -0.35
C LYS A 120 -1.42 -10.74 -1.13
N ASN A 121 -0.29 -10.63 -0.46
CA ASN A 121 0.94 -11.24 -0.93
C ASN A 121 0.68 -12.75 -1.02
N LYS A 122 -0.05 -13.19 -2.04
CA LYS A 122 0.12 -14.53 -2.57
C LYS A 122 1.57 -14.52 -3.01
N GLY A 123 2.42 -15.02 -2.10
CA GLY A 123 3.85 -15.07 -2.32
C GLY A 123 4.17 -15.62 -3.70
N CYS A 124 4.22 -14.73 -4.67
CA CYS A 124 5.26 -14.83 -5.64
C CYS A 124 6.53 -14.56 -4.83
N GLU A 125 6.96 -15.55 -4.07
CA GLU A 125 8.38 -15.76 -3.86
C GLU A 125 8.95 -15.95 -5.27
N SER A 126 9.04 -14.85 -6.03
CA SER A 126 10.02 -14.80 -7.06
C SER A 126 11.32 -14.96 -6.29
N LYS A 127 11.83 -16.17 -6.29
CA LYS A 127 13.25 -16.41 -6.11
C LYS A 127 13.91 -15.67 -7.28
N ALA A 128 13.93 -14.34 -7.17
CA ALA A 128 14.76 -13.52 -8.01
C ALA A 128 16.18 -13.93 -7.62
N LEU A 129 16.70 -14.89 -8.36
CA LEU A 129 18.11 -15.20 -8.36
C LEU A 129 18.80 -13.91 -8.81
N LYS A 130 19.11 -13.04 -7.85
CA LYS A 130 19.98 -11.89 -8.07
C LYS A 130 21.39 -12.45 -8.22
N SER A 131 21.71 -12.95 -9.40
CA SER A 131 23.09 -13.22 -9.77
C SER A 131 23.72 -11.86 -10.09
N LEU A 132 24.47 -11.33 -9.12
CA LEU A 132 25.29 -10.17 -9.33
C LEU A 132 26.61 -10.62 -9.96
N SER A 133 26.77 -10.44 -11.27
CA SER A 133 28.03 -10.68 -11.93
C SER A 133 28.88 -9.40 -11.83
N ILE A 134 29.90 -9.45 -11.00
CA ILE A 134 30.88 -8.36 -10.91
C ILE A 134 32.00 -8.68 -11.91
N TYR A 135 32.03 -7.96 -13.01
CA TYR A 135 33.17 -8.00 -13.94
C TYR A 135 34.28 -7.12 -13.39
N LYS A 136 35.47 -7.71 -13.15
CA LYS A 136 36.69 -6.97 -12.83
C LYS A 136 37.23 -6.42 -14.14
N PRO A 137 37.26 -5.10 -14.37
CA PRO A 137 37.87 -4.55 -15.56
C PRO A 137 39.39 -4.82 -15.53
N THR A 138 39.91 -5.44 -16.58
CA THR A 138 41.34 -5.53 -16.79
C THR A 138 41.73 -4.25 -17.52
N ILE A 139 42.53 -3.39 -16.85
CA ILE A 139 43.09 -2.22 -17.47
C ILE A 139 44.41 -2.65 -18.09
N GLU A 140 44.49 -2.69 -19.41
CA GLU A 140 45.71 -2.87 -20.17
C GLU A 140 46.30 -1.48 -20.44
N ILE A 141 47.43 -1.19 -19.81
CA ILE A 141 48.16 0.07 -20.05
C ILE A 141 49.13 -0.23 -21.18
N ASP A 142 48.91 0.41 -22.35
CA ASP A 142 49.81 0.36 -23.50
C ASP A 142 51.05 1.21 -23.18
N PRO A 143 52.29 0.62 -23.13
CA PRO A 143 53.49 1.36 -22.89
C PRO A 143 53.97 1.97 -24.22
N SER A 144 53.63 3.21 -24.48
CA SER A 144 54.23 4.02 -25.56
C SER A 144 55.56 4.65 -25.14
#